data_195bbe720b3165f7c22cad01e2f2d46b
#
_entry.id   195bbe720b3165f7c22cad01e2f2d46b
#
_cell.length_a   1.000
_cell.length_b   1.000
_cell.length_c   1.000
_cell.angle_alpha   90.00
_cell.angle_beta   90.00
_cell.angle_gamma   90.00
#
_symmetry.space_group_name_H-M   'P 1'
#
loop_
_entity.id
_entity.type
_entity.pdbx_description
1 polymer ?
#
loop_
_entity_poly.entity_id
_entity_poly.type
_entity_poly.pdbx_seq_one_letter_code
_entity_poly.pdbx_strand_id
1 'polypeptide(L)'
;MVLKELYIISLKDKEIIKKYVFNEFGVNVILGVAKKDSNGVGKTAMIDSIRMILGEKIPNDFKHKEELEKRDILLVLKIENKDKVQYLARQIIDEENGYISDQLVMDIKGWNIYDLESYRGYVQSLVFEKLNVEGIPSLQAIREYLIRDEKQGFGDIMLARRKAIQNSRCLNFLSLLPINYEVNINKLKNEQIALENEIKIIKTI
;
A
#
# COMPACT_ATOMS: atom_id res chain seq x y z
N MET A 1 -10.35 3.78 -7.12
CA MET A 1 -9.77 2.43 -7.30
C MET A 1 -10.54 1.43 -6.46
N VAL A 2 -10.96 0.30 -7.03
CA VAL A 2 -11.68 -0.80 -6.35
C VAL A 2 -10.83 -2.06 -6.46
N LEU A 3 -10.64 -2.78 -5.34
CA LEU A 3 -9.93 -4.07 -5.33
C LEU A 3 -10.91 -5.17 -5.73
N LYS A 4 -10.57 -5.96 -6.73
CA LYS A 4 -11.41 -7.04 -7.25
C LYS A 4 -10.94 -8.42 -6.80
N GLU A 5 -9.68 -8.72 -7.02
CA GLU A 5 -9.14 -10.07 -6.80
C GLU A 5 -7.66 -9.98 -6.40
N LEU A 6 -7.25 -10.85 -5.50
CA LEU A 6 -5.84 -11.06 -5.17
C LEU A 6 -5.43 -12.47 -5.59
N TYR A 7 -4.33 -12.58 -6.30
CA TYR A 7 -3.76 -13.84 -6.74
C TYR A 7 -2.37 -14.04 -6.13
N ILE A 8 -2.09 -15.27 -5.79
CA ILE A 8 -0.76 -15.77 -5.47
C ILE A 8 -0.39 -16.74 -6.57
N ILE A 9 0.65 -16.41 -7.34
CA ILE A 9 1.04 -17.14 -8.54
C ILE A 9 2.43 -17.70 -8.36
N SER A 10 2.64 -18.98 -8.72
CA SER A 10 3.97 -19.56 -8.94
C SER A 10 4.36 -19.28 -10.39
N LEU A 11 5.39 -18.46 -10.59
CA LEU A 11 5.93 -18.20 -11.93
C LEU A 11 6.67 -19.44 -12.47
N LYS A 12 7.30 -20.19 -11.57
CA LYS A 12 8.01 -21.42 -11.93
C LYS A 12 7.06 -22.49 -12.45
N ASP A 13 5.97 -22.74 -11.73
CA ASP A 13 5.01 -23.78 -12.08
C ASP A 13 3.92 -23.28 -13.04
N LYS A 14 3.88 -21.97 -13.29
CA LYS A 14 2.87 -21.27 -14.11
C LYS A 14 1.44 -21.56 -13.65
N GLU A 15 1.23 -21.54 -12.34
CA GLU A 15 -0.07 -21.84 -11.75
C GLU A 15 -0.51 -20.78 -10.73
N ILE A 16 -1.83 -20.63 -10.57
CA ILE A 16 -2.44 -19.84 -9.51
C ILE A 16 -2.55 -20.73 -8.27
N ILE A 17 -1.70 -20.48 -7.27
CA ILE A 17 -1.71 -21.20 -6.00
C ILE A 17 -2.95 -20.84 -5.19
N LYS A 18 -3.32 -19.55 -5.17
CA LYS A 18 -4.46 -19.06 -4.40
C LYS A 18 -5.08 -17.85 -5.07
N LYS A 19 -6.41 -17.77 -4.99
CA LYS A 19 -7.20 -16.63 -5.45
C LYS A 19 -8.15 -16.21 -4.34
N TYR A 20 -8.22 -14.91 -4.08
CA TYR A 20 -9.23 -14.27 -3.24
C TYR A 20 -10.05 -13.32 -4.10
N VAL A 21 -11.37 -13.33 -3.91
CA VAL A 21 -12.30 -12.43 -4.60
C VAL A 21 -12.88 -11.47 -3.57
N PHE A 22 -12.88 -10.18 -3.89
CA PHE A 22 -13.42 -9.15 -3.01
C PHE A 22 -14.79 -8.68 -3.54
N ASN A 23 -15.73 -8.47 -2.63
CA ASN A 23 -16.99 -7.81 -2.95
C ASN A 23 -16.72 -6.32 -3.15
N GLU A 24 -17.33 -5.74 -4.16
CA GLU A 24 -17.19 -4.31 -4.45
C GLU A 24 -17.88 -3.43 -3.43
N PHE A 25 -19.00 -3.91 -2.92
CA PHE A 25 -19.85 -3.21 -1.97
C PHE A 25 -19.99 -4.00 -0.68
N GLY A 26 -20.05 -3.29 0.44
CA GLY A 26 -20.20 -3.90 1.74
C GLY A 26 -18.88 -4.32 2.38
N VAL A 27 -18.96 -5.30 3.27
CA VAL A 27 -17.83 -5.77 4.08
C VAL A 27 -17.31 -7.10 3.55
N ASN A 28 -16.00 -7.19 3.36
CA ASN A 28 -15.33 -8.45 3.08
C ASN A 28 -14.81 -9.06 4.40
N VAL A 29 -15.42 -10.15 4.84
CA VAL A 29 -15.01 -10.84 6.07
C VAL A 29 -14.20 -12.09 5.72
N ILE A 30 -12.98 -12.15 6.23
CA ILE A 30 -12.08 -13.28 6.01
C ILE A 30 -11.97 -14.08 7.30
N LEU A 31 -12.62 -15.25 7.27
CA LEU A 31 -12.61 -16.17 8.39
C LEU A 31 -11.50 -17.20 8.24
N GLY A 32 -10.69 -17.32 9.30
CA GLY A 32 -9.76 -18.43 9.42
C GLY A 32 -10.47 -19.64 10.00
N VAL A 33 -10.55 -20.72 9.23
CA VAL A 33 -11.08 -21.99 9.71
C VAL A 33 -9.91 -22.92 10.03
N ALA A 34 -9.51 -22.97 11.30
CA ALA A 34 -8.50 -23.92 11.75
C ALA A 34 -9.00 -24.68 12.98
N LYS A 35 -8.67 -25.97 13.05
CA LYS A 35 -9.14 -26.83 14.16
C LYS A 35 -8.46 -26.52 15.51
N LYS A 36 -7.31 -25.86 15.55
CA LYS A 36 -6.57 -25.56 16.79
C LYS A 36 -6.08 -24.11 16.91
N ASP A 37 -5.70 -23.44 15.81
CA ASP A 37 -5.21 -22.06 15.83
C ASP A 37 -5.66 -21.32 14.57
N SER A 38 -6.44 -20.26 14.72
CA SER A 38 -6.89 -19.42 13.60
C SER A 38 -5.78 -18.50 13.05
N ASN A 39 -4.68 -18.34 13.79
CA ASN A 39 -3.58 -17.44 13.41
C ASN A 39 -2.69 -17.99 12.26
N GLY A 40 -2.70 -19.31 12.05
CA GLY A 40 -1.89 -19.97 11.01
C GLY A 40 -2.51 -20.02 9.62
N VAL A 41 -3.69 -19.44 9.38
CA VAL A 41 -4.43 -19.60 8.10
C VAL A 41 -4.16 -18.50 7.05
N GLY A 42 -3.10 -17.73 7.20
CA GLY A 42 -2.65 -16.79 6.16
C GLY A 42 -3.43 -15.48 6.07
N LYS A 43 -4.26 -15.12 7.05
CA LYS A 43 -4.97 -13.82 7.09
C LYS A 43 -4.00 -12.64 7.05
N THR A 44 -3.00 -12.66 7.92
CA THR A 44 -1.95 -11.63 7.97
C THR A 44 -1.16 -11.59 6.67
N ALA A 45 -0.78 -12.76 6.12
CA ALA A 45 -0.06 -12.85 4.87
C ALA A 45 -0.85 -12.25 3.69
N MET A 46 -2.17 -12.39 3.67
CA MET A 46 -3.03 -11.76 2.66
C MET A 46 -2.98 -10.22 2.76
N ILE A 47 -3.11 -9.67 3.96
CA ILE A 47 -3.03 -8.21 4.19
C ILE A 47 -1.64 -7.70 3.82
N ASP A 48 -0.59 -8.40 4.22
CA ASP A 48 0.79 -8.05 3.90
C ASP A 48 1.07 -8.15 2.39
N SER A 49 0.44 -9.10 1.69
CA SER A 49 0.49 -9.17 0.22
C SER A 49 -0.13 -7.92 -0.42
N ILE A 50 -1.29 -7.48 0.04
CA ILE A 50 -1.94 -6.24 -0.46
C ILE A 50 -1.04 -5.04 -0.19
N ARG A 51 -0.49 -4.91 1.02
CA ARG A 51 0.44 -3.82 1.38
C ARG A 51 1.65 -3.80 0.46
N MET A 52 2.27 -4.96 0.25
CA MET A 52 3.43 -5.10 -0.62
C MET A 52 3.12 -4.68 -2.06
N ILE A 53 1.99 -5.14 -2.62
CA ILE A 53 1.55 -4.74 -3.97
C ILE A 53 1.28 -3.24 -4.04
N LEU A 54 0.77 -2.63 -2.99
CA LEU A 54 0.58 -1.18 -2.91
C LEU A 54 1.87 -0.39 -2.60
N GLY A 55 3.04 -1.01 -2.78
CA GLY A 55 4.35 -0.35 -2.75
C GLY A 55 5.08 -0.39 -1.40
N GLU A 56 4.64 -1.23 -0.43
CA GLU A 56 5.44 -1.47 0.77
C GLU A 56 6.69 -2.30 0.49
N LYS A 57 7.61 -2.27 1.46
CA LYS A 57 8.74 -3.19 1.49
C LYS A 57 8.24 -4.61 1.67
N ILE A 58 9.00 -5.56 1.16
CA ILE A 58 8.70 -6.98 1.36
C ILE A 58 8.73 -7.29 2.87
N PRO A 59 7.65 -7.86 3.43
CA PRO A 59 7.62 -8.25 4.84
C PRO A 59 8.72 -9.25 5.17
N ASN A 60 9.32 -9.11 6.36
CA ASN A 60 10.38 -10.04 6.80
C ASN A 60 9.88 -11.49 6.85
N ASP A 61 8.59 -11.71 7.13
CA ASP A 61 7.99 -13.04 7.14
C ASP A 61 7.93 -13.68 5.74
N PHE A 62 8.06 -12.89 4.66
CA PHE A 62 8.16 -13.40 3.29
C PHE A 62 9.61 -13.60 2.86
N LYS A 63 10.53 -12.80 3.43
CA LYS A 63 11.96 -12.98 3.23
C LYS A 63 12.40 -14.28 3.89
N HIS A 64 13.34 -14.94 3.28
CA HIS A 64 13.97 -16.16 3.83
C HIS A 64 13.07 -17.41 3.93
N LYS A 65 11.93 -17.44 3.25
CA LYS A 65 11.18 -18.67 3.07
C LYS A 65 11.60 -19.34 1.78
N GLU A 66 12.51 -20.30 1.88
CA GLU A 66 13.01 -21.07 0.73
C GLU A 66 11.91 -21.58 -0.21
N GLU A 67 10.75 -21.97 0.34
CA GLU A 67 9.63 -22.44 -0.46
C GLU A 67 9.03 -21.35 -1.36
N LEU A 68 8.96 -20.10 -0.87
CA LEU A 68 8.45 -18.96 -1.65
C LEU A 68 9.46 -18.57 -2.74
N GLU A 69 10.75 -18.59 -2.41
CA GLU A 69 11.82 -18.34 -3.37
C GLU A 69 11.88 -19.43 -4.44
N LYS A 70 11.81 -20.71 -4.05
CA LYS A 70 11.82 -21.85 -4.98
C LYS A 70 10.68 -21.85 -5.97
N ARG A 71 9.52 -21.32 -5.61
CA ARG A 71 8.34 -21.24 -6.48
C ARG A 71 8.27 -19.95 -7.28
N ASP A 72 9.15 -18.99 -6.99
CA ASP A 72 9.17 -17.69 -7.65
C ASP A 72 7.79 -17.01 -7.61
N ILE A 73 7.39 -16.61 -6.39
CA ILE A 73 6.03 -16.14 -6.14
C ILE A 73 5.82 -14.70 -6.62
N LEU A 74 4.81 -14.53 -7.48
CA LEU A 74 4.26 -13.25 -7.89
C LEU A 74 2.92 -13.01 -7.18
N LEU A 75 2.84 -11.91 -6.45
CA LEU A 75 1.60 -11.43 -5.83
C LEU A 75 0.94 -10.45 -6.79
N VAL A 76 -0.32 -10.70 -7.15
CA VAL A 76 -1.05 -9.91 -8.15
C VAL A 76 -2.37 -9.41 -7.59
N LEU A 77 -2.63 -8.13 -7.72
CA LEU A 77 -3.88 -7.48 -7.33
C LEU A 77 -4.60 -6.98 -8.59
N LYS A 78 -5.76 -7.55 -8.88
CA LYS A 78 -6.67 -7.03 -9.90
C LYS A 78 -7.44 -5.87 -9.32
N ILE A 79 -7.37 -4.75 -9.98
CA ILE A 79 -8.05 -3.52 -9.61
C ILE A 79 -8.94 -3.03 -10.74
N GLU A 80 -9.93 -2.25 -10.39
CA GLU A 80 -10.74 -1.48 -11.33
C GLU A 80 -10.68 0.00 -10.96
N ASN A 81 -10.39 0.83 -11.95
CA ASN A 81 -10.40 2.27 -11.80
C ASN A 81 -11.07 2.90 -13.02
N LYS A 82 -12.19 3.60 -12.83
CA LYS A 82 -12.95 4.22 -13.91
C LYS A 82 -13.23 3.26 -15.07
N ASP A 83 -13.80 2.10 -14.80
CA ASP A 83 -14.14 1.06 -15.76
C ASP A 83 -12.94 0.39 -16.47
N LYS A 84 -11.71 0.80 -16.11
CA LYS A 84 -10.50 0.15 -16.59
C LYS A 84 -10.01 -0.89 -15.58
N VAL A 85 -9.91 -2.14 -16.02
CA VAL A 85 -9.31 -3.23 -15.25
C VAL A 85 -7.81 -3.23 -15.46
N GLN A 86 -7.05 -3.34 -14.37
CA GLN A 86 -5.61 -3.44 -14.39
C GLN A 86 -5.12 -4.44 -13.32
N TYR A 87 -3.92 -4.93 -13.53
CA TYR A 87 -3.25 -5.84 -12.63
C TYR A 87 -1.96 -5.19 -12.14
N LEU A 88 -1.84 -5.07 -10.82
CA LEU A 88 -0.65 -4.60 -10.13
C LEU A 88 0.04 -5.80 -9.51
N ALA A 89 1.34 -5.92 -9.65
CA ALA A 89 2.05 -7.06 -9.09
C ALA A 89 3.39 -6.71 -8.47
N ARG A 90 3.81 -7.55 -7.53
CA ARG A 90 5.14 -7.55 -6.91
C ARG A 90 5.62 -8.98 -6.76
N GLN A 91 6.87 -9.21 -7.12
CA GLN A 91 7.55 -10.48 -6.93
C GLN A 91 8.22 -10.52 -5.56
N ILE A 92 8.15 -11.64 -4.85
CA ILE A 92 8.68 -11.72 -3.47
C ILE A 92 10.21 -11.63 -3.44
N ILE A 93 10.87 -12.13 -4.48
CA ILE A 93 12.34 -12.12 -4.60
C ILE A 93 12.89 -10.83 -5.18
N ASP A 94 12.04 -9.95 -5.72
CA ASP A 94 12.44 -8.70 -6.36
C ASP A 94 11.98 -7.50 -5.52
N GLU A 95 12.92 -6.91 -4.78
CA GLU A 95 12.64 -5.75 -3.94
C GLU A 95 12.57 -4.43 -4.73
N GLU A 96 13.17 -4.38 -5.90
CA GLU A 96 13.44 -3.15 -6.63
C GLU A 96 12.36 -2.80 -7.65
N ASN A 97 11.59 -3.80 -8.12
CA ASN A 97 10.63 -3.59 -9.20
C ASN A 97 9.18 -3.82 -8.78
N GLY A 98 8.28 -3.16 -9.49
CA GLY A 98 6.85 -3.41 -9.54
C GLY A 98 6.39 -3.66 -10.96
N TYR A 99 5.29 -4.34 -11.12
CA TYR A 99 4.82 -4.86 -12.40
C TYR A 99 3.38 -4.43 -12.63
N ILE A 100 3.07 -3.99 -13.86
CA ILE A 100 1.74 -3.52 -14.26
C ILE A 100 1.35 -4.18 -15.57
N SER A 101 0.12 -4.66 -15.67
CA SER A 101 -0.43 -5.22 -16.91
C SER A 101 -1.93 -4.94 -17.03
N ASP A 102 -2.44 -4.90 -18.24
CA ASP A 102 -3.88 -4.85 -18.51
C ASP A 102 -4.51 -6.26 -18.57
N GLN A 103 -3.69 -7.31 -18.48
CA GLN A 103 -4.12 -8.72 -18.49
C GLN A 103 -3.39 -9.53 -17.42
N LEU A 104 -4.04 -10.59 -16.94
CA LEU A 104 -3.39 -11.54 -16.05
C LEU A 104 -2.44 -12.43 -16.87
N VAL A 105 -1.15 -12.30 -16.61
CA VAL A 105 -0.10 -13.05 -17.33
C VAL A 105 0.69 -13.91 -16.34
N MET A 106 0.96 -15.16 -16.71
CA MET A 106 1.73 -16.12 -15.90
C MET A 106 3.23 -16.09 -16.15
N ASP A 107 3.70 -15.22 -17.02
CA ASP A 107 5.10 -15.03 -17.33
C ASP A 107 5.49 -13.56 -17.07
N ILE A 108 6.55 -13.35 -16.31
CA ILE A 108 7.00 -12.01 -15.96
C ILE A 108 7.32 -11.14 -17.19
N LYS A 109 7.71 -11.77 -18.29
CA LYS A 109 8.01 -11.07 -19.55
C LYS A 109 6.80 -10.38 -20.19
N GLY A 110 5.60 -10.79 -19.82
CA GLY A 110 4.36 -10.16 -20.29
C GLY A 110 3.92 -8.94 -19.47
N TRP A 111 4.72 -8.53 -18.47
CA TRP A 111 4.44 -7.40 -17.61
C TRP A 111 5.28 -6.19 -17.98
N ASN A 112 4.71 -4.99 -17.83
CA ASN A 112 5.47 -3.76 -17.85
C ASN A 112 6.19 -3.59 -16.52
N ILE A 113 7.51 -3.48 -16.56
CA ILE A 113 8.39 -3.40 -15.40
C ILE A 113 8.65 -1.93 -15.08
N TYR A 114 8.51 -1.56 -13.82
CA TYR A 114 8.80 -0.24 -13.28
C TYR A 114 9.73 -0.38 -12.08
N ASP A 115 10.70 0.52 -11.93
CA ASP A 115 11.40 0.66 -10.67
C ASP A 115 10.39 0.98 -9.55
N LEU A 116 10.77 0.68 -8.32
CA LEU A 116 9.85 0.76 -7.17
C LEU A 116 9.32 2.18 -6.93
N GLU A 117 10.09 3.22 -7.22
CA GLU A 117 9.68 4.60 -7.02
C GLU A 117 8.64 5.00 -8.06
N SER A 118 8.90 4.75 -9.33
CA SER A 118 7.95 4.96 -10.44
C SER A 118 6.66 4.15 -10.24
N TYR A 119 6.79 2.90 -9.81
CA TYR A 119 5.64 2.06 -9.47
C TYR A 119 4.79 2.65 -8.34
N ARG A 120 5.41 3.13 -7.26
CA ARG A 120 4.72 3.81 -6.16
C ARG A 120 4.00 5.07 -6.60
N GLY A 121 4.64 5.87 -7.44
CA GLY A 121 4.04 7.05 -8.06
C GLY A 121 2.78 6.70 -8.86
N TYR A 122 2.84 5.64 -9.65
CA TYR A 122 1.70 5.14 -10.40
C TYR A 122 0.57 4.68 -9.48
N VAL A 123 0.85 3.82 -8.49
CA VAL A 123 -0.16 3.35 -7.52
C VAL A 123 -0.80 4.53 -6.77
N GLN A 124 0.00 5.52 -6.39
CA GLN A 124 -0.50 6.74 -5.76
C GLN A 124 -1.48 7.49 -6.67
N SER A 125 -1.18 7.62 -7.95
CA SER A 125 -2.06 8.28 -8.91
C SER A 125 -3.41 7.58 -9.07
N LEU A 126 -3.44 6.24 -8.99
CA LEU A 126 -4.68 5.46 -9.03
C LEU A 126 -5.58 5.70 -7.82
N VAL A 127 -4.99 5.97 -6.67
CA VAL A 127 -5.74 6.22 -5.41
C VAL A 127 -6.25 7.66 -5.38
N PHE A 128 -5.42 8.63 -5.80
CA PHE A 128 -5.67 10.07 -5.62
C PHE A 128 -6.03 10.83 -6.89
N GLU A 129 -6.26 10.17 -7.98
CA GLU A 129 -6.50 10.79 -9.30
C GLU A 129 -7.55 11.92 -9.30
N LYS A 130 -8.47 11.90 -8.35
CA LYS A 130 -9.52 12.92 -8.22
C LYS A 130 -9.18 14.07 -7.27
N LEU A 131 -8.10 13.96 -6.52
CA LEU A 131 -7.72 14.95 -5.53
C LEU A 131 -6.68 15.90 -6.13
N ASN A 132 -7.13 16.86 -6.91
CA ASN A 132 -6.29 17.97 -7.43
C ASN A 132 -5.96 18.98 -6.31
N VAL A 133 -5.40 18.49 -5.19
CA VAL A 133 -5.07 19.31 -4.04
C VAL A 133 -3.56 19.32 -3.87
N GLU A 134 -2.94 20.50 -3.91
CA GLU A 134 -1.54 20.66 -3.51
C GLU A 134 -1.34 20.18 -2.08
N GLY A 135 -0.30 19.37 -1.84
CA GLY A 135 0.03 18.87 -0.51
C GLY A 135 -0.68 17.57 -0.11
N ILE A 136 -1.19 16.80 -1.09
CA ILE A 136 -1.69 15.44 -0.83
C ILE A 136 -0.56 14.63 -0.17
N PRO A 137 -0.82 13.99 0.97
CA PRO A 137 0.16 13.11 1.59
C PRO A 137 0.45 11.90 0.68
N SER A 138 1.66 11.39 0.77
CA SER A 138 2.01 10.17 0.03
C SER A 138 1.07 9.01 0.41
N LEU A 139 0.81 8.12 -0.54
CA LEU A 139 0.04 6.90 -0.26
C LEU A 139 0.65 6.14 0.94
N GLN A 140 1.96 6.15 1.09
CA GLN A 140 2.64 5.55 2.23
C GLN A 140 2.20 6.17 3.57
N ALA A 141 2.01 7.49 3.64
CA ALA A 141 1.62 8.17 4.87
C ALA A 141 0.19 7.84 5.31
N ILE A 142 -0.72 7.63 4.36
CA ILE A 142 -2.15 7.36 4.65
C ILE A 142 -2.50 5.89 4.63
N ARG A 143 -1.71 5.05 4.01
CA ARG A 143 -1.97 3.61 3.93
C ARG A 143 -2.17 2.96 5.30
N GLU A 144 -1.44 3.41 6.30
CA GLU A 144 -1.58 2.94 7.68
C GLU A 144 -2.98 3.18 8.27
N TYR A 145 -3.73 4.15 7.71
CA TYR A 145 -5.12 4.40 8.08
C TYR A 145 -6.10 3.53 7.27
N LEU A 146 -5.72 3.18 6.04
CA LEU A 146 -6.54 2.39 5.14
C LEU A 146 -6.42 0.90 5.40
N ILE A 147 -5.23 0.43 5.78
CA ILE A 147 -4.93 -0.99 6.01
C ILE A 147 -4.42 -1.16 7.44
N ARG A 148 -5.31 -1.63 8.33
CA ARG A 148 -5.01 -1.81 9.75
C ARG A 148 -4.91 -3.30 10.09
N ASP A 149 -3.95 -3.66 10.92
CA ASP A 149 -3.80 -4.99 11.49
C ASP A 149 -4.17 -5.03 12.97
N GLU A 150 -4.35 -6.24 13.51
CA GLU A 150 -4.73 -6.46 14.91
C GLU A 150 -3.72 -5.88 15.91
N LYS A 151 -2.45 -5.84 15.54
CA LYS A 151 -1.36 -5.42 16.45
C LYS A 151 -1.26 -3.89 16.55
N GLN A 152 -1.65 -3.16 15.53
CA GLN A 152 -1.37 -1.73 15.40
C GLN A 152 -2.60 -0.86 15.15
N GLY A 153 -3.74 -1.44 14.76
CA GLY A 153 -4.82 -0.71 14.14
C GLY A 153 -6.02 -0.36 15.01
N PHE A 154 -6.24 -1.06 16.12
CA PHE A 154 -7.51 -0.96 16.85
C PHE A 154 -7.38 -0.32 18.24
N GLY A 155 -6.17 -0.03 18.72
CA GLY A 155 -5.94 0.61 20.00
C GLY A 155 -6.26 2.11 20.04
N ASP A 156 -6.15 2.78 18.91
CA ASP A 156 -6.43 4.21 18.76
C ASP A 156 -6.84 4.51 17.30
N ILE A 157 -8.01 5.10 17.13
CA ILE A 157 -8.57 5.41 15.80
C ILE A 157 -7.70 6.43 15.07
N MET A 158 -7.10 7.36 15.77
CA MET A 158 -6.30 8.46 15.23
C MET A 158 -4.82 8.11 15.09
N LEU A 159 -4.36 7.05 15.74
CA LEU A 159 -2.96 6.64 15.76
C LEU A 159 -2.80 5.26 15.14
N ALA A 160 -2.40 5.20 13.89
CA ALA A 160 -2.13 3.93 13.22
C ALA A 160 -0.89 3.20 13.79
N ARG A 161 0.03 3.93 14.46
CA ARG A 161 1.20 3.37 15.17
C ARG A 161 1.49 4.14 16.46
N ARG A 162 1.78 3.43 17.55
CA ARG A 162 2.01 3.97 18.90
C ARG A 162 3.11 5.03 19.06
N LYS A 163 3.97 5.25 18.08
CA LYS A 163 5.17 6.13 18.21
C LYS A 163 5.31 7.20 17.15
N ALA A 164 4.33 7.45 16.32
CA ALA A 164 4.50 8.49 15.33
C ALA A 164 4.00 9.83 15.85
N ILE A 165 4.69 10.84 15.42
CA ILE A 165 4.41 12.24 15.68
C ILE A 165 2.93 12.51 15.38
N GLN A 166 2.12 12.54 16.44
CA GLN A 166 0.64 12.62 16.40
C GLN A 166 0.12 13.69 15.43
N ASN A 167 0.74 14.87 15.47
CA ASN A 167 0.23 16.03 14.73
C ASN A 167 0.37 15.93 13.22
N SER A 168 1.47 15.37 12.69
CA SER A 168 1.66 15.26 11.24
C SER A 168 0.76 14.22 10.60
N ARG A 169 0.38 13.18 11.35
CA ARG A 169 -0.51 12.12 10.85
C ARG A 169 -1.97 12.53 10.86
N CYS A 170 -2.43 13.20 11.90
CA CYS A 170 -3.77 13.79 11.90
C CYS A 170 -3.94 14.78 10.75
N LEU A 171 -2.95 15.63 10.50
CA LEU A 171 -2.98 16.58 9.40
C LEU A 171 -3.00 15.88 8.02
N ASN A 172 -2.23 14.79 7.87
CA ASN A 172 -2.24 14.00 6.65
C ASN A 172 -3.61 13.33 6.41
N PHE A 173 -4.25 12.83 7.46
CA PHE A 173 -5.59 12.27 7.36
C PHE A 173 -6.65 13.34 7.07
N LEU A 174 -6.60 14.47 7.74
CA LEU A 174 -7.53 15.58 7.54
C LEU A 174 -7.45 16.15 6.12
N SER A 175 -6.28 16.13 5.48
CA SER A 175 -6.12 16.58 4.10
C SER A 175 -6.85 15.70 3.05
N LEU A 176 -7.27 14.48 3.44
CA LEU A 176 -8.06 13.59 2.58
C LEU A 176 -9.57 13.83 2.67
N LEU A 177 -10.02 14.56 3.69
CA LEU A 177 -11.42 14.87 3.83
C LEU A 177 -11.79 15.95 2.79
N PRO A 178 -12.99 15.89 2.20
CA PRO A 178 -13.47 16.89 1.24
C PRO A 178 -13.88 18.20 1.95
N ILE A 179 -13.01 18.67 2.82
CA ILE A 179 -13.17 19.94 3.52
C ILE A 179 -12.37 20.95 2.72
N ASN A 180 -13.04 21.99 2.21
CA ASN A 180 -12.37 23.11 1.57
C ASN A 180 -11.52 23.84 2.61
N TYR A 181 -10.26 23.43 2.71
CA TYR A 181 -9.27 24.21 3.42
C TYR A 181 -8.79 25.30 2.47
N GLU A 182 -9.15 26.54 2.75
CA GLU A 182 -8.57 27.72 2.08
C GLU A 182 -7.06 27.84 2.35
N VAL A 183 -6.57 27.07 3.30
CA VAL A 183 -5.19 27.12 3.76
C VAL A 183 -4.56 25.73 3.72
N ASN A 184 -3.51 25.57 2.93
CA ASN A 184 -2.72 24.35 2.89
C ASN A 184 -1.83 24.28 4.14
N ILE A 185 -2.27 23.58 5.17
CA ILE A 185 -1.55 23.47 6.46
C ILE A 185 -0.12 22.93 6.29
N ASN A 186 0.10 22.02 5.34
CA ASN A 186 1.45 21.51 5.07
C ASN A 186 2.36 22.58 4.45
N LYS A 187 1.82 23.42 3.56
CA LYS A 187 2.55 24.55 2.98
C LYS A 187 2.96 25.53 4.05
N LEU A 188 2.03 25.93 4.92
CA LEU A 188 2.32 26.83 6.05
C LEU A 188 3.36 26.24 7.02
N LYS A 189 3.29 24.94 7.28
CA LYS A 189 4.28 24.27 8.13
C LYS A 189 5.68 24.27 7.52
N ASN A 190 5.77 24.02 6.22
CA ASN A 190 7.05 24.09 5.51
C ASN A 190 7.61 25.52 5.47
N GLU A 191 6.75 26.51 5.27
CA GLU A 191 7.11 27.93 5.37
C GLU A 191 7.57 28.31 6.78
N GLN A 192 6.89 27.84 7.82
CA GLN A 192 7.29 28.04 9.20
C GLN A 192 8.68 27.45 9.48
N ILE A 193 8.93 26.21 9.06
CA ILE A 193 10.26 25.56 9.22
C ILE A 193 11.34 26.32 8.47
N ALA A 194 11.06 26.80 7.27
CA ALA A 194 12.01 27.60 6.50
C ALA A 194 12.35 28.90 7.23
N LEU A 195 11.36 29.63 7.72
CA LEU A 195 11.54 30.86 8.50
C LEU A 195 12.29 30.62 9.82
N GLU A 196 11.98 29.53 10.53
CA GLU A 196 12.70 29.17 11.75
C GLU A 196 14.19 28.88 11.49
N ASN A 197 14.51 28.27 10.36
CA ASN A 197 15.91 28.04 9.96
C ASN A 197 16.63 29.34 9.58
N GLU A 198 15.97 30.25 8.85
CA GLU A 198 16.50 31.56 8.55
C GLU A 198 16.80 32.36 9.82
N ILE A 199 15.88 32.37 10.79
CA ILE A 199 16.06 33.02 12.09
C ILE A 199 17.25 32.41 12.85
N LYS A 200 17.45 31.09 12.79
CA LYS A 200 18.63 30.46 13.42
C LYS A 200 19.94 30.94 12.79
N ILE A 201 19.98 31.04 11.46
CA ILE A 201 21.16 31.51 10.73
C ILE A 201 21.48 32.96 11.14
N ILE A 202 20.49 33.85 11.18
CA ILE A 202 20.66 35.26 11.54
C ILE A 202 21.17 35.41 12.99
N LYS A 203 20.72 34.53 13.90
CA LYS A 203 21.17 34.57 15.31
C LYS A 203 22.59 34.04 15.53
N THR A 204 23.17 33.38 14.53
CA THR A 204 24.52 32.78 14.62
C THR A 204 25.59 33.68 13.99
N ILE A 205 25.20 34.78 13.35
CA ILE A 205 26.04 35.88 12.84
C ILE A 205 26.16 36.94 13.92
#